data_d9962dfec5cf9ef2f224620531363a50
#
_entry.id   d9962dfec5cf9ef2f224620531363a50
#
_cell.length_a   1.000
_cell.length_b   1.000
_cell.length_c   1.000
_cell.angle_alpha   90.00
_cell.angle_beta   90.00
_cell.angle_gamma   90.00
#
_symmetry.space_group_name_H-M   'P 1'
#
loop_
_entity.id
_entity.type
_entity.pdbx_description
1 polymer ?
#
loop_
_entity_poly.entity_id
_entity_poly.type
_entity_poly.pdbx_seq_one_letter_code
_entity_poly.pdbx_strand_id
1 'polypeptide(L)'
;MSRKFPQQYRKLSNMQPPTESAPIGPVDASVVPRFAGIATFARLPRLDEVERADVAVVGIPFDSGVSYRPGARFGPAHVREASRLLRPYNPAQDVFPFGAQQVADAGDLAVNPFDIAEAVRQVEAGARELQERATKLVAIGGDHTIALPLLRAIHAQHGPVAVLHFDAHLDTWDTYFGAPTTHGTPFRRASEEGLIDLTASMHVGIRGPLYAKSDLEDDARLGFSIVTSEYLEEHGVASAIERMRARIGDAPLYISIDIDVLDPAHAPGTGTPEAGGLTSRELLRMLRALADRNIVGADVVEVAPAYDHAQLTAVAASHVAYELISAMAPRD
;
A
#
# COMPACT_ATOMS: atom_id res chain seq x y z
N MET A 1 47.90 -4.74 7.73
CA MET A 1 47.22 -6.05 7.99
C MET A 1 45.88 -6.04 7.30
N SER A 2 45.80 -6.65 6.13
CA SER A 2 44.58 -6.77 5.32
C SER A 2 43.72 -7.89 5.89
N ARG A 3 42.58 -7.56 6.49
CA ARG A 3 41.59 -8.57 6.93
C ARG A 3 40.91 -9.15 5.72
N LYS A 4 41.20 -10.42 5.39
CA LYS A 4 40.50 -11.18 4.36
C LYS A 4 39.09 -11.48 4.86
N PHE A 5 38.07 -11.04 4.12
CA PHE A 5 36.68 -11.44 4.35
C PHE A 5 36.52 -12.98 4.16
N PRO A 6 35.64 -13.63 4.93
CA PRO A 6 35.42 -15.08 4.83
C PRO A 6 35.00 -15.49 3.42
N GLN A 7 35.48 -16.66 2.95
CA GLN A 7 35.24 -17.19 1.58
C GLN A 7 33.76 -17.38 1.22
N GLN A 8 32.87 -17.46 2.21
CA GLN A 8 31.41 -17.61 1.97
C GLN A 8 30.78 -16.43 1.24
N TYR A 9 31.39 -15.23 1.26
CA TYR A 9 30.95 -14.07 0.49
C TYR A 9 31.49 -14.06 -0.96
N ARG A 10 32.44 -14.92 -1.30
CA ARG A 10 33.00 -15.02 -2.65
C ARG A 10 32.15 -15.89 -3.60
N LYS A 11 31.21 -16.72 -3.11
CA LYS A 11 30.28 -17.48 -3.97
C LYS A 11 29.23 -16.63 -4.67
N LEU A 12 29.01 -15.38 -4.21
CA LEU A 12 28.10 -14.43 -4.87
C LEU A 12 28.72 -13.80 -6.15
N SER A 13 30.03 -13.90 -6.35
CA SER A 13 30.71 -13.32 -7.51
C SER A 13 30.86 -14.25 -8.73
N ASN A 14 30.41 -15.50 -8.65
CA ASN A 14 30.46 -16.47 -9.74
C ASN A 14 29.10 -16.75 -10.37
N MET A 15 28.07 -15.96 -10.08
CA MET A 15 26.89 -15.92 -10.94
C MET A 15 27.30 -15.21 -12.23
N GLN A 16 27.21 -15.92 -13.38
CA GLN A 16 27.29 -15.27 -14.68
C GLN A 16 26.36 -14.05 -14.66
N PRO A 17 26.76 -12.92 -15.26
CA PRO A 17 25.84 -11.79 -15.40
C PRO A 17 24.56 -12.32 -16.04
N PRO A 18 23.38 -11.95 -15.51
CA PRO A 18 22.13 -12.40 -16.09
C PRO A 18 22.14 -12.04 -17.58
N THR A 19 21.77 -12.98 -18.43
CA THR A 19 21.38 -12.66 -19.81
C THR A 19 20.33 -11.55 -19.73
N GLU A 20 20.41 -10.53 -20.55
CA GLU A 20 19.81 -9.20 -20.54
C GLU A 20 18.33 -9.03 -20.12
N SER A 21 17.68 -9.97 -19.44
CA SER A 21 16.23 -9.88 -19.17
C SER A 21 15.67 -10.52 -17.89
N ALA A 22 16.43 -11.23 -17.09
CA ALA A 22 15.84 -11.89 -15.91
C ALA A 22 15.79 -10.96 -14.67
N PRO A 23 14.63 -10.77 -14.03
CA PRO A 23 14.53 -9.95 -12.81
C PRO A 23 15.44 -10.44 -11.68
N ILE A 24 16.02 -9.50 -10.94
CA ILE A 24 16.77 -9.80 -9.71
C ILE A 24 15.73 -10.00 -8.60
N GLY A 25 15.60 -11.23 -8.14
CA GLY A 25 14.67 -11.62 -7.08
C GLY A 25 15.18 -11.37 -5.66
N PRO A 26 14.41 -11.80 -4.65
CA PRO A 26 14.79 -11.68 -3.24
C PRO A 26 15.99 -12.57 -2.90
N VAL A 27 16.70 -12.20 -1.82
CA VAL A 27 17.80 -13.02 -1.29
C VAL A 27 17.30 -14.43 -0.97
N ASP A 28 17.99 -15.45 -1.50
CA ASP A 28 17.62 -16.86 -1.31
C ASP A 28 17.66 -17.27 0.17
N ALA A 29 16.48 -17.56 0.72
CA ALA A 29 16.31 -17.95 2.11
C ALA A 29 16.81 -19.35 2.44
N SER A 30 17.16 -20.16 1.44
CA SER A 30 17.81 -21.47 1.62
C SER A 30 19.33 -21.34 1.82
N VAL A 31 19.90 -20.18 1.42
CA VAL A 31 21.33 -19.88 1.56
C VAL A 31 21.61 -18.89 2.68
N VAL A 32 20.81 -17.83 2.79
CA VAL A 32 20.93 -16.79 3.82
C VAL A 32 19.68 -16.83 4.71
N PRO A 33 19.80 -17.11 6.01
CA PRO A 33 18.65 -17.15 6.91
C PRO A 33 17.84 -15.86 6.88
N ARG A 34 16.50 -15.96 7.03
CA ARG A 34 15.59 -14.80 6.95
C ARG A 34 15.87 -13.68 7.93
N PHE A 35 16.40 -14.01 9.11
CA PHE A 35 16.75 -13.04 10.14
C PHE A 35 18.06 -12.29 9.87
N ALA A 36 18.80 -12.65 8.81
CA ALA A 36 20.09 -12.05 8.47
C ALA A 36 19.98 -11.09 7.26
N GLY A 37 20.86 -10.09 7.24
CA GLY A 37 20.97 -9.13 6.15
C GLY A 37 20.11 -7.87 6.33
N ILE A 38 20.13 -7.01 5.33
CA ILE A 38 19.39 -5.74 5.32
C ILE A 38 17.89 -6.02 5.22
N ALA A 39 17.08 -5.24 5.95
CA ALA A 39 15.63 -5.33 5.94
C ALA A 39 15.03 -4.49 4.79
N THR A 40 15.18 -4.94 3.55
CA THR A 40 14.34 -4.47 2.45
C THR A 40 13.03 -5.27 2.42
N PHE A 41 11.98 -4.74 1.76
CA PHE A 41 10.72 -5.48 1.61
C PHE A 41 10.96 -6.82 0.92
N ALA A 42 10.47 -7.91 1.52
CA ALA A 42 10.69 -9.29 1.07
C ALA A 42 12.17 -9.65 0.81
N ARG A 43 13.13 -8.87 1.31
CA ARG A 43 14.57 -8.99 1.03
C ARG A 43 14.92 -8.80 -0.45
N LEU A 44 14.13 -8.00 -1.15
CA LEU A 44 14.32 -7.62 -2.55
C LEU A 44 15.57 -6.73 -2.72
N PRO A 45 16.11 -6.62 -3.94
CA PRO A 45 17.16 -5.65 -4.23
C PRO A 45 16.67 -4.24 -3.95
N ARG A 46 17.60 -3.35 -3.64
CA ARG A 46 17.32 -1.92 -3.56
C ARG A 46 17.16 -1.35 -4.97
N LEU A 47 16.41 -0.24 -5.09
CA LEU A 47 16.20 0.40 -6.39
C LEU A 47 17.50 0.88 -7.04
N ASP A 48 18.55 1.22 -6.26
CA ASP A 48 19.87 1.59 -6.78
C ASP A 48 20.72 0.39 -7.23
N GLU A 49 20.30 -0.83 -6.96
CA GLU A 49 20.94 -2.09 -7.40
C GLU A 49 20.34 -2.64 -8.71
N VAL A 50 19.30 -2.00 -9.25
CA VAL A 50 18.66 -2.36 -10.52
C VAL A 50 18.63 -1.17 -11.46
N GLU A 51 18.61 -1.41 -12.78
CA GLU A 51 18.55 -0.34 -13.78
C GLU A 51 17.19 0.37 -13.73
N ARG A 52 16.11 -0.40 -13.73
CA ARG A 52 14.72 0.04 -13.67
C ARG A 52 13.88 -1.02 -12.95
N ALA A 53 12.80 -0.60 -12.30
CA ALA A 53 11.83 -1.50 -11.71
C ALA A 53 10.47 -1.42 -12.44
N ASP A 54 9.75 -2.55 -12.51
CA ASP A 54 8.33 -2.54 -12.87
C ASP A 54 7.49 -2.06 -11.69
N VAL A 55 7.88 -2.48 -10.47
CA VAL A 55 7.25 -2.06 -9.22
C VAL A 55 8.33 -1.65 -8.21
N ALA A 56 8.25 -0.44 -7.66
CA ALA A 56 9.05 -0.03 -6.53
C ALA A 56 8.21 0.00 -5.25
N VAL A 57 8.71 -0.64 -4.18
CA VAL A 57 8.17 -0.50 -2.83
C VAL A 57 8.85 0.69 -2.17
N VAL A 58 8.09 1.65 -1.68
CA VAL A 58 8.62 2.87 -1.05
C VAL A 58 7.99 3.11 0.32
N GLY A 59 8.79 3.40 1.32
CA GLY A 59 8.31 3.81 2.64
C GLY A 59 8.06 5.32 2.71
N ILE A 60 6.99 5.72 3.41
CA ILE A 60 6.67 7.14 3.67
C ILE A 60 6.43 7.31 5.18
N PRO A 61 7.51 7.50 5.97
CA PRO A 61 7.45 7.54 7.43
C PRO A 61 6.92 8.88 7.96
N PHE A 62 5.61 9.11 7.80
CA PHE A 62 4.91 10.34 8.17
C PHE A 62 3.64 10.03 8.97
N ASP A 63 3.36 10.76 10.07
CA ASP A 63 2.14 10.61 10.86
C ASP A 63 1.73 11.90 11.60
N SER A 64 2.07 13.05 11.04
CA SER A 64 1.68 14.34 11.64
C SER A 64 0.26 14.76 11.27
N GLY A 65 -0.45 13.98 10.44
CA GLY A 65 -1.85 14.17 10.09
C GLY A 65 -2.84 13.39 10.96
N VAL A 66 -2.37 12.58 11.92
CA VAL A 66 -3.24 11.73 12.74
C VAL A 66 -4.04 12.51 13.77
N SER A 67 -5.28 12.09 14.00
CA SER A 67 -6.21 12.71 14.94
C SER A 67 -6.22 12.05 16.33
N TYR A 68 -5.69 10.83 16.48
CA TYR A 68 -5.76 10.08 17.74
C TYR A 68 -4.43 9.43 18.13
N ARG A 69 -4.16 8.19 17.74
CA ARG A 69 -2.97 7.43 18.15
C ARG A 69 -1.83 7.61 17.14
N PRO A 70 -0.75 8.33 17.46
CA PRO A 70 0.40 8.46 16.56
C PRO A 70 1.25 7.18 16.57
N GLY A 71 2.12 7.05 15.57
CA GLY A 71 3.09 5.94 15.47
C GLY A 71 3.16 5.30 14.09
N ALA A 72 2.28 5.70 13.16
CA ALA A 72 2.28 5.18 11.79
C ALA A 72 3.59 5.48 11.03
N ARG A 73 4.34 6.54 11.41
CA ARG A 73 5.68 6.82 10.85
C ARG A 73 6.68 5.67 10.99
N PHE A 74 6.45 4.74 11.91
CA PHE A 74 7.28 3.55 12.11
C PHE A 74 6.78 2.34 11.32
N GLY A 75 5.63 2.46 10.66
CA GLY A 75 4.99 1.40 9.85
C GLY A 75 5.91 0.84 8.77
N PRO A 76 6.56 1.68 7.92
CA PRO A 76 7.39 1.18 6.83
C PRO A 76 8.48 0.19 7.29
N ALA A 77 9.21 0.53 8.35
CA ALA A 77 10.26 -0.33 8.89
C ALA A 77 9.69 -1.64 9.46
N HIS A 78 8.54 -1.57 10.14
CA HIS A 78 7.89 -2.71 10.77
C HIS A 78 7.34 -3.70 9.74
N VAL A 79 6.72 -3.20 8.68
CA VAL A 79 6.22 -4.00 7.55
C VAL A 79 7.37 -4.67 6.79
N ARG A 80 8.49 -3.97 6.55
CA ARG A 80 9.69 -4.57 5.94
C ARG A 80 10.23 -5.72 6.78
N GLU A 81 10.29 -5.57 8.10
CA GLU A 81 10.74 -6.65 8.98
C GLU A 81 9.82 -7.87 8.90
N ALA A 82 8.49 -7.68 8.95
CA ALA A 82 7.51 -8.76 8.80
C ALA A 82 7.57 -9.42 7.41
N SER A 83 7.86 -8.65 6.36
CA SER A 83 7.93 -9.13 4.98
C SER A 83 9.03 -10.17 4.71
N ARG A 84 10.01 -10.32 5.60
CA ARG A 84 11.06 -11.35 5.51
C ARG A 84 10.51 -12.77 5.46
N LEU A 85 9.25 -12.99 5.86
CA LEU A 85 8.56 -14.28 5.79
C LEU A 85 8.04 -14.61 4.39
N LEU A 86 7.91 -13.65 3.50
CA LEU A 86 7.39 -13.83 2.15
C LEU A 86 8.28 -14.74 1.30
N ARG A 87 7.69 -15.36 0.30
CA ARG A 87 8.32 -16.31 -0.60
C ARG A 87 8.09 -15.93 -2.05
N PRO A 88 8.95 -16.42 -2.98
CA PRO A 88 8.89 -16.03 -4.40
C PRO A 88 7.61 -16.44 -5.13
N TYR A 89 6.94 -17.53 -4.75
CA TYR A 89 5.74 -18.03 -5.41
C TYR A 89 4.48 -17.74 -4.60
N ASN A 90 3.49 -17.12 -5.22
CA ASN A 90 2.15 -16.90 -4.67
C ASN A 90 1.17 -17.96 -5.20
N PRO A 91 0.87 -19.01 -4.41
CA PRO A 91 0.02 -20.11 -4.87
C PRO A 91 -1.45 -19.70 -5.04
N ALA A 92 -1.89 -18.63 -4.40
CA ALA A 92 -3.27 -18.17 -4.50
C ALA A 92 -3.56 -17.37 -5.79
N GLN A 93 -2.53 -16.80 -6.38
CA GLN A 93 -2.59 -16.08 -7.64
C GLN A 93 -1.85 -16.80 -8.77
N ASP A 94 -1.21 -17.94 -8.48
CA ASP A 94 -0.42 -18.76 -9.41
C ASP A 94 0.64 -17.95 -10.16
N VAL A 95 1.45 -17.19 -9.41
CA VAL A 95 2.45 -16.30 -9.99
C VAL A 95 3.73 -16.25 -9.16
N PHE A 96 4.86 -15.99 -9.84
CA PHE A 96 6.13 -15.62 -9.23
C PHE A 96 6.31 -14.09 -9.30
N PRO A 97 5.74 -13.30 -8.39
CA PRO A 97 5.69 -11.84 -8.53
C PRO A 97 7.07 -11.17 -8.59
N PHE A 98 8.10 -11.80 -8.04
CA PHE A 98 9.48 -11.31 -8.05
C PHE A 98 10.34 -11.92 -9.17
N GLY A 99 9.75 -12.76 -10.02
CA GLY A 99 10.41 -13.38 -11.18
C GLY A 99 9.75 -13.01 -12.50
N ALA A 100 8.45 -12.66 -12.48
CA ALA A 100 7.70 -12.23 -13.66
C ALA A 100 7.88 -10.71 -13.95
N GLN A 101 8.36 -9.94 -12.99
CA GLN A 101 8.60 -8.50 -13.08
C GLN A 101 9.74 -8.10 -12.15
N GLN A 102 10.46 -7.01 -12.47
CA GLN A 102 11.48 -6.46 -11.55
C GLN A 102 10.81 -5.68 -10.44
N VAL A 103 10.90 -6.19 -9.21
CA VAL A 103 10.48 -5.48 -8.01
C VAL A 103 11.70 -5.06 -7.22
N ALA A 104 11.72 -3.82 -6.71
CA ALA A 104 12.81 -3.30 -5.91
C ALA A 104 12.29 -2.48 -4.72
N ASP A 105 13.08 -2.40 -3.65
CA ASP A 105 12.81 -1.52 -2.50
C ASP A 105 13.51 -0.17 -2.70
N ALA A 106 12.74 0.91 -2.76
CA ALA A 106 13.26 2.27 -2.95
C ALA A 106 13.72 2.94 -1.65
N GLY A 107 13.64 2.24 -0.51
CA GLY A 107 13.90 2.86 0.80
C GLY A 107 12.75 3.78 1.23
N ASP A 108 13.06 4.80 2.01
CA ASP A 108 12.07 5.74 2.54
C ASP A 108 12.25 7.12 1.95
N LEU A 109 11.13 7.81 1.67
CA LEU A 109 11.15 9.24 1.36
C LEU A 109 11.43 10.04 2.64
N ALA A 110 12.37 10.96 2.55
CA ALA A 110 12.64 11.92 3.63
C ALA A 110 11.58 13.03 3.58
N VAL A 111 10.77 13.13 4.64
CA VAL A 111 9.69 14.11 4.73
C VAL A 111 9.80 14.94 6.00
N ASN A 112 9.34 16.19 5.95
CA ASN A 112 9.33 17.07 7.11
C ASN A 112 8.25 16.62 8.12
N PRO A 113 8.62 16.19 9.33
CA PRO A 113 7.64 15.68 10.29
C PRO A 113 6.86 16.79 11.04
N PHE A 114 7.17 18.07 10.81
CA PHE A 114 6.61 19.21 11.52
C PHE A 114 5.77 20.15 10.65
N ASP A 115 5.77 19.95 9.34
CA ASP A 115 5.01 20.75 8.38
C ASP A 115 4.29 19.83 7.38
N ILE A 116 2.98 19.68 7.56
CA ILE A 116 2.16 18.78 6.71
C ILE A 116 2.17 19.26 5.25
N ALA A 117 2.09 20.56 5.00
CA ALA A 117 2.06 21.08 3.64
C ALA A 117 3.40 20.83 2.93
N GLU A 118 4.51 20.98 3.64
CA GLU A 118 5.83 20.64 3.11
C GLU A 118 5.98 19.13 2.90
N ALA A 119 5.55 18.31 3.86
CA ALA A 119 5.58 16.86 3.72
C ALA A 119 4.80 16.37 2.49
N VAL A 120 3.59 16.90 2.27
CA VAL A 120 2.77 16.61 1.08
C VAL A 120 3.53 16.96 -0.21
N ARG A 121 4.18 18.13 -0.29
CA ARG A 121 5.01 18.50 -1.45
C ARG A 121 6.19 17.55 -1.65
N GLN A 122 6.87 17.17 -0.55
CA GLN A 122 8.03 16.28 -0.60
C GLN A 122 7.65 14.86 -1.02
N VAL A 123 6.52 14.33 -0.55
CA VAL A 123 6.00 13.03 -0.98
C VAL A 123 5.65 13.06 -2.47
N GLU A 124 4.94 14.10 -2.93
CA GLU A 124 4.60 14.24 -4.36
C GLU A 124 5.87 14.30 -5.24
N ALA A 125 6.83 15.12 -4.86
CA ALA A 125 8.08 15.26 -5.60
C ALA A 125 8.88 13.95 -5.62
N GLY A 126 9.03 13.29 -4.47
CA GLY A 126 9.73 12.01 -4.35
C GLY A 126 9.03 10.88 -5.13
N ALA A 127 7.69 10.83 -5.11
CA ALA A 127 6.94 9.87 -5.90
C ALA A 127 7.16 10.07 -7.41
N ARG A 128 7.14 11.32 -7.90
CA ARG A 128 7.43 11.66 -9.31
C ARG A 128 8.86 11.26 -9.70
N GLU A 129 9.86 11.53 -8.84
CA GLU A 129 11.24 11.11 -9.08
C GLU A 129 11.36 9.58 -9.17
N LEU A 130 10.71 8.85 -8.26
CA LEU A 130 10.71 7.38 -8.31
C LEU A 130 10.04 6.84 -9.57
N GLN A 131 9.01 7.49 -10.09
CA GLN A 131 8.33 7.10 -11.34
C GLN A 131 9.23 7.24 -12.58
N GLU A 132 10.32 7.99 -12.51
CA GLU A 132 11.33 8.00 -13.59
C GLU A 132 12.07 6.65 -13.68
N ARG A 133 12.16 5.92 -12.57
CA ARG A 133 12.89 4.64 -12.44
C ARG A 133 12.00 3.42 -12.19
N ALA A 134 10.74 3.63 -11.87
CA ALA A 134 9.77 2.56 -11.63
C ALA A 134 8.46 2.85 -12.36
N THR A 135 7.83 1.81 -12.92
CA THR A 135 6.56 1.97 -13.63
C THR A 135 5.39 2.15 -12.69
N LYS A 136 5.41 1.45 -11.53
CA LYS A 136 4.36 1.48 -10.52
C LYS A 136 4.99 1.64 -9.13
N LEU A 137 4.26 2.27 -8.21
CA LEU A 137 4.65 2.37 -6.81
C LEU A 137 3.68 1.59 -5.93
N VAL A 138 4.24 0.87 -4.95
CA VAL A 138 3.51 0.36 -3.79
C VAL A 138 4.09 1.07 -2.57
N ALA A 139 3.36 2.06 -2.06
CA ALA A 139 3.79 2.81 -0.90
C ALA A 139 3.40 2.09 0.40
N ILE A 140 4.31 2.10 1.36
CA ILE A 140 4.04 1.67 2.73
C ILE A 140 4.07 2.93 3.58
N GLY A 141 2.90 3.35 4.03
CA GLY A 141 2.75 4.60 4.75
C GLY A 141 3.08 4.48 6.22
N GLY A 142 3.13 5.54 6.72
CA GLY A 142 2.62 6.52 7.56
C GLY A 142 1.09 6.57 7.63
N ASP A 143 0.63 7.73 7.99
CA ASP A 143 -0.80 8.01 8.06
C ASP A 143 -1.41 8.21 6.65
N HIS A 144 -2.75 8.21 6.57
CA HIS A 144 -3.47 8.26 5.29
C HIS A 144 -3.34 9.60 4.53
N THR A 145 -2.79 10.66 5.16
CA THR A 145 -2.48 11.94 4.48
C THR A 145 -1.65 11.72 3.22
N ILE A 146 -0.80 10.68 3.19
CA ILE A 146 0.11 10.40 2.07
C ILE A 146 -0.61 10.00 0.77
N ALA A 147 -1.86 9.55 0.83
CA ALA A 147 -2.62 9.17 -0.37
C ALA A 147 -2.82 10.36 -1.33
N LEU A 148 -3.05 11.57 -0.80
CA LEU A 148 -3.23 12.77 -1.62
C LEU A 148 -2.02 13.07 -2.54
N PRO A 149 -0.78 13.24 -2.03
CA PRO A 149 0.38 13.49 -2.88
C PRO A 149 0.72 12.33 -3.81
N LEU A 150 0.45 11.08 -3.42
CA LEU A 150 0.61 9.92 -4.30
C LEU A 150 -0.38 9.97 -5.47
N LEU A 151 -1.65 10.29 -5.21
CA LEU A 151 -2.66 10.48 -6.26
C LEU A 151 -2.31 11.63 -7.21
N ARG A 152 -1.72 12.74 -6.73
CA ARG A 152 -1.22 13.82 -7.59
C ARG A 152 -0.10 13.33 -8.52
N ALA A 153 0.82 12.52 -8.02
CA ALA A 153 1.89 11.94 -8.83
C ALA A 153 1.35 10.96 -9.88
N ILE A 154 0.40 10.09 -9.51
CA ILE A 154 -0.27 9.13 -10.40
C ILE A 154 -1.10 9.86 -11.46
N HIS A 155 -1.89 10.87 -11.07
CA HIS A 155 -2.70 11.67 -11.99
C HIS A 155 -1.87 12.34 -13.08
N ALA A 156 -0.66 12.77 -12.77
CA ALA A 156 0.22 13.40 -13.78
C ALA A 156 0.60 12.45 -14.92
N GLN A 157 0.55 11.13 -14.72
CA GLN A 157 0.86 10.13 -15.75
C GLN A 157 -0.39 9.53 -16.41
N HIS A 158 -1.46 9.35 -15.63
CA HIS A 158 -2.62 8.56 -16.05
C HIS A 158 -3.91 9.38 -16.22
N GLY A 159 -3.91 10.68 -15.83
CA GLY A 159 -5.15 11.43 -15.66
C GLY A 159 -5.94 10.95 -14.44
N PRO A 160 -7.25 11.25 -14.37
CA PRO A 160 -8.10 10.79 -13.26
C PRO A 160 -8.15 9.26 -13.18
N VAL A 161 -7.97 8.71 -11.99
CA VAL A 161 -7.95 7.26 -11.75
C VAL A 161 -9.13 6.81 -10.89
N ALA A 162 -9.61 5.59 -11.07
CA ALA A 162 -10.48 4.94 -10.10
C ALA A 162 -9.72 4.75 -8.79
N VAL A 163 -10.32 5.12 -7.67
CA VAL A 163 -9.79 4.82 -6.33
C VAL A 163 -10.64 3.73 -5.69
N LEU A 164 -10.00 2.61 -5.38
CA LEU A 164 -10.58 1.58 -4.53
C LEU A 164 -9.95 1.70 -3.14
N HIS A 165 -10.71 2.25 -2.22
CA HIS A 165 -10.30 2.55 -0.87
C HIS A 165 -10.87 1.53 0.11
N PHE A 166 -10.01 0.79 0.79
CA PHE A 166 -10.36 -0.15 1.86
C PHE A 166 -10.07 0.50 3.20
N ASP A 167 -11.09 0.70 4.02
CA ASP A 167 -10.99 1.48 5.26
C ASP A 167 -12.23 1.22 6.15
N ALA A 168 -12.09 1.45 7.43
CA ALA A 168 -13.21 1.60 8.34
C ALA A 168 -13.90 2.98 8.21
N HIS A 169 -13.18 3.98 7.69
CA HIS A 169 -13.55 5.39 7.62
C HIS A 169 -13.73 5.87 6.18
N LEU A 170 -14.36 7.03 6.01
CA LEU A 170 -14.58 7.64 4.68
C LEU A 170 -13.35 8.39 4.17
N ASP A 171 -12.63 9.07 5.07
CA ASP A 171 -11.49 9.94 4.78
C ASP A 171 -11.80 11.06 3.75
N THR A 172 -13.07 11.48 3.76
CA THR A 172 -13.65 12.53 2.90
C THR A 172 -14.17 13.71 3.71
N TRP A 173 -13.75 13.89 4.97
CA TRP A 173 -14.08 15.08 5.75
C TRP A 173 -13.40 16.32 5.17
N ASP A 174 -14.04 17.48 5.35
CA ASP A 174 -13.53 18.74 4.81
C ASP A 174 -12.36 19.27 5.64
N THR A 175 -12.53 19.34 6.95
CA THR A 175 -11.49 19.80 7.88
C THR A 175 -11.52 19.00 9.17
N TYR A 176 -10.35 18.88 9.79
CA TYR A 176 -10.19 18.36 11.14
C TYR A 176 -9.48 19.41 11.99
N PHE A 177 -10.09 19.86 13.10
CA PHE A 177 -9.57 20.96 13.92
C PHE A 177 -9.21 22.22 13.10
N GLY A 178 -9.92 22.48 12.00
CA GLY A 178 -9.66 23.59 11.09
C GLY A 178 -8.53 23.34 10.07
N ALA A 179 -7.88 22.17 10.11
CA ALA A 179 -6.86 21.78 9.13
C ALA A 179 -7.51 21.09 7.92
N PRO A 180 -7.27 21.55 6.68
CA PRO A 180 -7.84 20.94 5.48
C PRO A 180 -7.11 19.69 5.00
N THR A 181 -5.92 19.42 5.54
CA THR A 181 -5.08 18.29 5.17
C THR A 181 -4.69 17.50 6.41
N THR A 182 -5.28 16.35 6.58
CA THR A 182 -5.06 15.38 7.66
C THR A 182 -5.28 13.97 7.12
N HIS A 183 -5.10 12.94 7.95
CA HIS A 183 -5.37 11.56 7.53
C HIS A 183 -6.85 11.31 7.16
N GLY A 184 -7.80 12.09 7.71
CA GLY A 184 -9.24 11.94 7.44
C GLY A 184 -9.76 12.78 6.24
N THR A 185 -8.88 13.39 5.42
CA THR A 185 -9.32 14.33 4.37
C THR A 185 -8.75 14.05 2.97
N PRO A 186 -7.87 13.05 2.73
CA PRO A 186 -7.14 12.95 1.48
C PRO A 186 -8.03 12.74 0.27
N PHE A 187 -9.10 11.96 0.39
CA PHE A 187 -9.98 11.66 -0.75
C PHE A 187 -10.94 12.80 -1.10
N ARG A 188 -11.31 13.64 -0.13
CA ARG A 188 -12.00 14.90 -0.45
C ARG A 188 -11.10 15.80 -1.28
N ARG A 189 -9.87 16.03 -0.84
CA ARG A 189 -8.91 16.86 -1.60
C ARG A 189 -8.66 16.29 -2.98
N ALA A 190 -8.48 14.97 -3.08
CA ALA A 190 -8.29 14.29 -4.36
C ALA A 190 -9.49 14.47 -5.31
N SER A 191 -10.74 14.40 -4.80
CA SER A 191 -11.94 14.65 -5.59
C SER A 191 -12.03 16.11 -6.04
N GLU A 192 -11.82 17.06 -5.13
CA GLU A 192 -11.86 18.50 -5.43
C GLU A 192 -10.81 18.94 -6.44
N GLU A 193 -9.64 18.31 -6.42
CA GLU A 193 -8.55 18.56 -7.37
C GLU A 193 -8.75 17.83 -8.71
N GLY A 194 -9.79 17.01 -8.86
CA GLY A 194 -10.07 16.25 -10.09
C GLY A 194 -9.09 15.11 -10.34
N LEU A 195 -8.45 14.57 -9.30
CA LEU A 195 -7.45 13.51 -9.41
C LEU A 195 -8.08 12.12 -9.61
N ILE A 196 -9.35 11.95 -9.24
CA ILE A 196 -10.05 10.67 -9.23
C ILE A 196 -11.20 10.62 -10.22
N ASP A 197 -11.49 9.43 -10.73
CA ASP A 197 -12.70 9.16 -11.53
C ASP A 197 -13.91 9.03 -10.59
N LEU A 198 -14.79 10.04 -10.61
CA LEU A 198 -15.99 10.12 -9.78
C LEU A 198 -17.01 9.03 -10.09
N THR A 199 -16.90 8.35 -11.23
CA THR A 199 -17.82 7.29 -11.66
C THR A 199 -17.31 5.89 -11.37
N ALA A 200 -16.03 5.74 -11.06
CA ALA A 200 -15.35 4.47 -10.87
C ALA A 200 -14.78 4.25 -9.46
N SER A 201 -14.82 5.28 -8.58
CA SER A 201 -14.26 5.19 -7.23
C SER A 201 -15.23 4.59 -6.20
N MET A 202 -14.68 3.92 -5.18
CA MET A 202 -15.46 3.17 -4.18
C MET A 202 -14.70 3.03 -2.85
N HIS A 203 -15.45 3.10 -1.75
CA HIS A 203 -15.02 2.67 -0.41
C HIS A 203 -15.51 1.27 -0.09
N VAL A 204 -14.69 0.48 0.62
CA VAL A 204 -14.99 -0.89 1.06
C VAL A 204 -14.60 -1.09 2.51
N GLY A 205 -15.54 -1.56 3.34
CA GLY A 205 -15.30 -1.86 4.75
C GLY A 205 -15.79 -0.79 5.72
N ILE A 206 -16.40 0.29 5.22
CA ILE A 206 -16.89 1.41 6.02
C ILE A 206 -17.81 0.94 7.12
N ARG A 207 -17.50 1.32 8.36
CA ARG A 207 -18.27 0.98 9.56
C ARG A 207 -18.10 1.96 10.72
N GLY A 208 -17.08 2.83 10.66
CA GLY A 208 -16.82 3.83 11.67
C GLY A 208 -18.02 4.76 11.88
N PRO A 209 -18.30 5.20 13.10
CA PRO A 209 -19.37 6.17 13.37
C PRO A 209 -19.08 7.49 12.66
N LEU A 210 -20.13 8.14 12.17
CA LEU A 210 -20.08 9.41 11.45
C LEU A 210 -20.55 10.54 12.34
N TYR A 211 -20.20 11.78 12.01
CA TYR A 211 -20.69 12.95 12.72
C TYR A 211 -22.15 13.26 12.39
N ALA A 212 -22.54 13.01 11.13
CA ALA A 212 -23.90 13.24 10.65
C ALA A 212 -24.25 12.32 9.47
N LYS A 213 -25.55 12.15 9.23
CA LYS A 213 -26.02 11.43 8.02
C LYS A 213 -25.59 12.12 6.73
N SER A 214 -25.42 13.43 6.76
CA SER A 214 -24.92 14.22 5.62
C SER A 214 -23.52 13.83 5.16
N ASP A 215 -22.70 13.18 6.00
CA ASP A 215 -21.36 12.73 5.62
C ASP A 215 -21.43 11.72 4.47
N LEU A 216 -22.41 10.82 4.49
CA LEU A 216 -22.64 9.86 3.39
C LEU A 216 -23.15 10.54 2.09
N GLU A 217 -23.95 11.63 2.24
CA GLU A 217 -24.42 12.40 1.09
C GLU A 217 -23.30 13.22 0.47
N ASP A 218 -22.40 13.76 1.29
CA ASP A 218 -21.21 14.46 0.85
C ASP A 218 -20.24 13.53 0.14
N ASP A 219 -20.00 12.36 0.72
CA ASP A 219 -19.17 11.31 0.14
C ASP A 219 -19.64 10.88 -1.25
N ALA A 220 -20.94 10.65 -1.41
CA ALA A 220 -21.53 10.33 -2.71
C ALA A 220 -21.34 11.47 -3.75
N ARG A 221 -21.40 12.76 -3.33
CA ARG A 221 -21.12 13.92 -4.20
C ARG A 221 -19.65 14.00 -4.61
N LEU A 222 -18.74 13.48 -3.78
CA LEU A 222 -17.32 13.39 -4.07
C LEU A 222 -16.98 12.19 -5.00
N GLY A 223 -17.98 11.42 -5.41
CA GLY A 223 -17.83 10.38 -6.43
C GLY A 223 -17.68 8.96 -5.92
N PHE A 224 -17.78 8.74 -4.61
CA PHE A 224 -17.62 7.40 -4.05
C PHE A 224 -18.96 6.64 -3.94
N SER A 225 -18.91 5.34 -4.21
CA SER A 225 -19.91 4.38 -3.77
C SER A 225 -19.35 3.58 -2.60
N ILE A 226 -20.22 3.04 -1.75
CA ILE A 226 -19.80 2.39 -0.51
C ILE A 226 -20.24 0.92 -0.48
N VAL A 227 -19.33 0.05 -0.05
CA VAL A 227 -19.61 -1.30 0.46
C VAL A 227 -19.29 -1.28 1.94
N THR A 228 -20.31 -1.29 2.80
CA THR A 228 -20.14 -1.30 4.26
C THR A 228 -19.77 -2.68 4.78
N SER A 229 -19.27 -2.77 6.01
CA SER A 229 -19.08 -4.07 6.70
C SER A 229 -20.38 -4.83 6.86
N GLU A 230 -21.51 -4.15 7.11
CA GLU A 230 -22.85 -4.75 7.16
C GLU A 230 -23.25 -5.38 5.82
N TYR A 231 -22.99 -4.66 4.70
CA TYR A 231 -23.23 -5.25 3.38
C TYR A 231 -22.43 -6.53 3.16
N LEU A 232 -21.16 -6.55 3.62
CA LEU A 232 -20.32 -7.75 3.53
C LEU A 232 -20.83 -8.91 4.37
N GLU A 233 -21.37 -8.63 5.56
CA GLU A 233 -22.00 -9.63 6.42
C GLU A 233 -23.25 -10.22 5.78
N GLU A 234 -24.13 -9.38 5.21
CA GLU A 234 -25.40 -9.81 4.63
C GLU A 234 -25.24 -10.53 3.29
N HIS A 235 -24.32 -10.07 2.42
CA HIS A 235 -24.23 -10.50 1.01
C HIS A 235 -22.95 -11.28 0.70
N GLY A 236 -21.97 -11.24 1.59
CA GLY A 236 -20.71 -11.96 1.47
C GLY A 236 -19.69 -11.30 0.52
N VAL A 237 -18.45 -11.75 0.66
CA VAL A 237 -17.27 -11.24 -0.10
C VAL A 237 -17.44 -11.38 -1.62
N ALA A 238 -18.12 -12.43 -2.11
CA ALA A 238 -18.33 -12.64 -3.55
C ALA A 238 -19.15 -11.50 -4.18
N SER A 239 -20.25 -11.11 -3.53
CA SER A 239 -21.08 -10.00 -3.98
C SER A 239 -20.35 -8.65 -3.92
N ALA A 240 -19.54 -8.42 -2.89
CA ALA A 240 -18.70 -7.23 -2.82
C ALA A 240 -17.70 -7.16 -3.98
N ILE A 241 -17.04 -8.28 -4.30
CA ILE A 241 -16.13 -8.37 -5.45
C ILE A 241 -16.84 -8.02 -6.76
N GLU A 242 -18.04 -8.55 -6.99
CA GLU A 242 -18.83 -8.22 -8.19
C GLU A 242 -19.11 -6.71 -8.28
N ARG A 243 -19.52 -6.09 -7.17
CA ARG A 243 -19.76 -4.64 -7.12
C ARG A 243 -18.48 -3.83 -7.37
N MET A 244 -17.38 -4.20 -6.73
CA MET A 244 -16.08 -3.56 -6.94
C MET A 244 -15.70 -3.61 -8.43
N ARG A 245 -15.72 -4.80 -9.03
CA ARG A 245 -15.34 -5.00 -10.42
C ARG A 245 -16.25 -4.25 -11.40
N ALA A 246 -17.57 -4.25 -11.14
CA ALA A 246 -18.54 -3.51 -11.94
C ALA A 246 -18.35 -1.99 -11.84
N ARG A 247 -17.99 -1.48 -10.64
CA ARG A 247 -17.77 -0.05 -10.43
C ARG A 247 -16.49 0.46 -11.07
N ILE A 248 -15.39 -0.29 -10.93
CA ILE A 248 -14.07 0.06 -11.45
C ILE A 248 -14.04 -0.04 -12.99
N GLY A 249 -14.69 -1.06 -13.57
CA GLY A 249 -14.64 -1.33 -15.01
C GLY A 249 -13.19 -1.51 -15.49
N ASP A 250 -12.82 -0.80 -16.55
CA ASP A 250 -11.48 -0.83 -17.17
C ASP A 250 -10.64 0.42 -16.84
N ALA A 251 -11.08 1.25 -15.89
CA ALA A 251 -10.38 2.46 -15.50
C ALA A 251 -8.97 2.14 -14.93
N PRO A 252 -7.97 3.03 -15.12
CA PRO A 252 -6.74 2.95 -14.35
C PRO A 252 -7.06 2.96 -12.86
N LEU A 253 -6.54 1.98 -12.10
CA LEU A 253 -6.94 1.71 -10.73
C LEU A 253 -5.82 2.05 -9.75
N TYR A 254 -6.09 2.91 -8.79
CA TYR A 254 -5.30 3.10 -7.59
C TYR A 254 -5.97 2.39 -6.41
N ILE A 255 -5.21 1.59 -5.66
CA ILE A 255 -5.74 0.86 -4.49
C ILE A 255 -5.12 1.43 -3.24
N SER A 256 -5.93 1.98 -2.35
CA SER A 256 -5.52 2.49 -1.04
C SER A 256 -6.06 1.60 0.06
N ILE A 257 -5.18 1.13 0.93
CA ILE A 257 -5.52 0.21 2.01
C ILE A 257 -5.15 0.84 3.34
N ASP A 258 -6.15 1.36 4.05
CA ASP A 258 -5.99 1.55 5.49
C ASP A 258 -6.04 0.20 6.18
N ILE A 259 -5.05 -0.08 7.02
CA ILE A 259 -4.97 -1.40 7.68
C ILE A 259 -6.11 -1.59 8.68
N ASP A 260 -6.77 -0.52 9.12
CA ASP A 260 -7.89 -0.57 10.04
C ASP A 260 -9.20 -1.04 9.38
N VAL A 261 -9.23 -1.22 8.05
CA VAL A 261 -10.29 -1.98 7.38
C VAL A 261 -10.43 -3.38 7.98
N LEU A 262 -9.31 -3.93 8.46
CA LEU A 262 -9.31 -5.19 9.21
C LEU A 262 -9.88 -4.99 10.62
N ASP A 263 -10.56 -6.02 11.11
CA ASP A 263 -10.96 -6.06 12.51
C ASP A 263 -9.73 -5.99 13.44
N PRO A 264 -9.82 -5.32 14.60
CA PRO A 264 -8.73 -5.25 15.57
C PRO A 264 -8.19 -6.61 16.03
N ALA A 265 -8.94 -7.70 15.85
CA ALA A 265 -8.45 -9.06 16.09
C ALA A 265 -7.40 -9.50 15.04
N HIS A 266 -7.38 -8.88 13.86
CA HIS A 266 -6.46 -9.15 12.75
C HIS A 266 -5.40 -8.06 12.56
N ALA A 267 -5.71 -6.82 12.94
CA ALA A 267 -4.82 -5.66 12.83
C ALA A 267 -4.98 -4.70 14.03
N PRO A 268 -4.49 -5.09 15.23
CA PRO A 268 -4.59 -4.23 16.41
C PRO A 268 -3.69 -2.99 16.35
N GLY A 269 -2.64 -3.01 15.52
CA GLY A 269 -1.60 -1.99 15.44
C GLY A 269 -1.95 -0.85 14.48
N THR A 270 -2.99 -0.10 14.79
CA THR A 270 -3.43 1.07 14.00
C THR A 270 -3.85 2.23 14.90
N GLY A 271 -3.99 3.42 14.30
CA GLY A 271 -4.32 4.67 15.00
C GLY A 271 -5.77 4.78 15.44
N THR A 272 -6.70 4.38 14.59
CA THR A 272 -8.15 4.56 14.73
C THR A 272 -8.90 3.22 14.48
N PRO A 273 -8.69 2.21 15.35
CA PRO A 273 -9.29 0.89 15.16
C PRO A 273 -10.81 0.93 15.38
N GLU A 274 -11.55 0.27 14.50
CA GLU A 274 -13.01 0.08 14.60
C GLU A 274 -13.35 -1.42 14.67
N ALA A 275 -14.26 -1.81 15.53
CA ALA A 275 -14.71 -3.19 15.66
C ALA A 275 -15.62 -3.61 14.50
N GLY A 276 -15.72 -4.93 14.22
CA GLY A 276 -16.57 -5.46 13.17
C GLY A 276 -15.99 -5.35 11.77
N GLY A 277 -14.66 -5.33 11.67
CA GLY A 277 -13.92 -5.23 10.42
C GLY A 277 -13.76 -6.55 9.67
N LEU A 278 -13.07 -6.48 8.53
CA LEU A 278 -12.73 -7.63 7.73
C LEU A 278 -11.74 -8.55 8.44
N THR A 279 -11.83 -9.84 8.17
CA THR A 279 -10.70 -10.73 8.41
C THR A 279 -9.63 -10.51 7.36
N SER A 280 -8.37 -10.78 7.69
CA SER A 280 -7.27 -10.74 6.71
C SER A 280 -7.54 -11.64 5.50
N ARG A 281 -8.18 -12.80 5.69
CA ARG A 281 -8.57 -13.71 4.60
C ARG A 281 -9.55 -13.07 3.60
N GLU A 282 -10.54 -12.31 4.09
CA GLU A 282 -11.52 -11.62 3.24
C GLU A 282 -10.87 -10.52 2.42
N LEU A 283 -10.05 -9.68 3.05
CA LEU A 283 -9.30 -8.63 2.34
C LEU A 283 -8.41 -9.21 1.25
N LEU A 284 -7.57 -10.21 1.57
CA LEU A 284 -6.69 -10.84 0.59
C LEU A 284 -7.46 -11.47 -0.58
N ARG A 285 -8.64 -12.06 -0.31
CA ARG A 285 -9.52 -12.60 -1.36
C ARG A 285 -10.03 -11.51 -2.30
N MET A 286 -10.41 -10.34 -1.78
CA MET A 286 -10.86 -9.19 -2.59
C MET A 286 -9.71 -8.65 -3.45
N LEU A 287 -8.51 -8.52 -2.91
CA LEU A 287 -7.34 -8.05 -3.67
C LEU A 287 -6.97 -9.00 -4.81
N ARG A 288 -7.00 -10.31 -4.58
CA ARG A 288 -6.76 -11.34 -5.62
C ARG A 288 -7.73 -11.25 -6.79
N ALA A 289 -8.97 -10.83 -6.52
CA ALA A 289 -10.00 -10.68 -7.56
C ALA A 289 -9.76 -9.47 -8.49
N LEU A 290 -8.74 -8.66 -8.23
CA LEU A 290 -8.37 -7.49 -9.03
C LEU A 290 -7.16 -7.71 -9.93
N ALA A 291 -6.63 -8.92 -9.97
CA ALA A 291 -5.38 -9.24 -10.67
C ALA A 291 -5.43 -9.05 -12.21
N ASP A 292 -6.62 -8.93 -12.78
CA ASP A 292 -6.86 -8.62 -14.20
C ASP A 292 -7.18 -7.13 -14.43
N ARG A 293 -7.10 -6.28 -13.40
CA ARG A 293 -7.35 -4.84 -13.50
C ARG A 293 -6.06 -4.08 -13.80
N ASN A 294 -6.20 -2.90 -14.42
CA ASN A 294 -5.08 -2.01 -14.69
C ASN A 294 -4.66 -1.25 -13.42
N ILE A 295 -3.99 -1.94 -12.49
CA ILE A 295 -3.49 -1.34 -11.25
C ILE A 295 -2.27 -0.48 -11.59
N VAL A 296 -2.38 0.84 -11.37
CA VAL A 296 -1.33 1.83 -11.68
C VAL A 296 -0.51 2.25 -10.46
N GLY A 297 -0.99 1.98 -9.25
CA GLY A 297 -0.30 2.25 -7.99
C GLY A 297 -1.13 1.77 -6.81
N ALA A 298 -0.51 1.70 -5.64
CA ALA A 298 -1.18 1.35 -4.40
C ALA A 298 -0.45 1.89 -3.17
N ASP A 299 -1.17 1.99 -2.06
CA ASP A 299 -0.57 2.19 -0.73
C ASP A 299 -1.17 1.24 0.32
N VAL A 300 -0.41 1.07 1.42
CA VAL A 300 -0.84 0.41 2.65
C VAL A 300 -0.44 1.32 3.80
N VAL A 301 -1.41 1.85 4.52
CA VAL A 301 -1.23 2.93 5.50
C VAL A 301 -1.70 2.57 6.91
N GLU A 302 -1.46 3.46 7.85
CA GLU A 302 -1.92 3.46 9.25
C GLU A 302 -1.39 2.29 10.10
N VAL A 303 -0.34 1.59 9.67
CA VAL A 303 0.34 0.60 10.51
C VAL A 303 1.11 1.31 11.61
N ALA A 304 0.64 1.23 12.85
CA ALA A 304 1.21 1.85 14.04
C ALA A 304 1.81 0.79 15.00
N PRO A 305 3.12 0.49 14.91
CA PRO A 305 3.76 -0.63 15.61
C PRO A 305 3.62 -0.61 17.13
N ALA A 306 3.49 0.58 17.73
CA ALA A 306 3.36 0.72 19.17
C ALA A 306 2.10 0.04 19.75
N TYR A 307 1.09 -0.17 18.91
CA TYR A 307 -0.17 -0.85 19.28
C TYR A 307 -0.27 -2.26 18.70
N ASP A 308 0.74 -2.69 17.93
CA ASP A 308 0.77 -4.03 17.33
C ASP A 308 1.20 -5.07 18.39
N HIS A 309 0.55 -6.22 18.39
CA HIS A 309 0.90 -7.34 19.23
C HIS A 309 1.42 -8.50 18.38
N ALA A 310 2.60 -9.02 18.73
CA ALA A 310 3.25 -10.13 18.03
C ALA A 310 3.36 -9.91 16.49
N GLN A 311 3.46 -8.67 16.03
CA GLN A 311 3.54 -8.29 14.63
C GLN A 311 2.32 -8.68 13.78
N LEU A 312 1.14 -8.88 14.38
CA LEU A 312 -0.07 -9.31 13.66
C LEU A 312 -0.40 -8.35 12.52
N THR A 313 -0.40 -7.03 12.81
CA THR A 313 -0.70 -5.98 11.84
C THR A 313 0.39 -5.88 10.76
N ALA A 314 1.66 -5.93 11.15
CA ALA A 314 2.75 -5.88 10.18
C ALA A 314 2.77 -7.09 9.24
N VAL A 315 2.45 -8.29 9.76
CA VAL A 315 2.27 -9.51 8.95
C VAL A 315 1.11 -9.33 7.98
N ALA A 316 -0.05 -8.83 8.43
CA ALA A 316 -1.20 -8.57 7.57
C ALA A 316 -0.84 -7.56 6.46
N ALA A 317 -0.23 -6.42 6.81
CA ALA A 317 0.18 -5.38 5.86
C ALA A 317 1.22 -5.87 4.85
N SER A 318 2.20 -6.67 5.28
CA SER A 318 3.20 -7.26 4.39
C SER A 318 2.58 -8.22 3.36
N HIS A 319 1.57 -9.01 3.78
CA HIS A 319 0.82 -9.87 2.87
C HIS A 319 -0.10 -9.08 1.94
N VAL A 320 -0.71 -8.00 2.40
CA VAL A 320 -1.49 -7.07 1.56
C VAL A 320 -0.60 -6.50 0.45
N ALA A 321 0.56 -5.93 0.78
CA ALA A 321 1.51 -5.42 -0.20
C ALA A 321 1.99 -6.53 -1.17
N TYR A 322 2.21 -7.75 -0.68
CA TYR A 322 2.58 -8.89 -1.52
C TYR A 322 1.47 -9.30 -2.51
N GLU A 323 0.20 -9.30 -2.07
CA GLU A 323 -0.93 -9.58 -2.97
C GLU A 323 -1.10 -8.48 -4.03
N LEU A 324 -0.89 -7.21 -3.69
CA LEU A 324 -0.91 -6.08 -4.63
C LEU A 324 0.21 -6.24 -5.68
N ILE A 325 1.45 -6.51 -5.25
CA ILE A 325 2.57 -6.76 -6.16
C ILE A 325 2.31 -7.99 -7.04
N SER A 326 1.70 -9.05 -6.48
CA SER A 326 1.31 -10.24 -7.24
C SER A 326 0.22 -9.95 -8.28
N ALA A 327 -0.74 -9.08 -7.94
CA ALA A 327 -1.80 -8.66 -8.86
C ALA A 327 -1.27 -7.75 -10.00
N MET A 328 -0.20 -7.01 -9.75
CA MET A 328 0.47 -6.16 -10.75
C MET A 328 1.37 -6.93 -11.72
N ALA A 329 1.71 -8.18 -11.40
CA ALA A 329 2.60 -8.99 -12.23
C ALA A 329 1.94 -9.34 -13.59
N PRO A 330 2.71 -9.34 -14.69
CA PRO A 330 2.21 -9.82 -15.99
C PRO A 330 1.71 -11.26 -15.86
N ARG A 331 0.67 -11.57 -16.60
CA ARG A 331 0.09 -12.91 -16.69
C ARG A 331 0.13 -13.36 -18.14
N ASP A 332 0.52 -14.62 -18.37
CA ASP A 332 0.51 -15.27 -19.68
C ASP A 332 -0.93 -15.49 -20.18
#